data_d3b3a63802dad52d6339475a0b65cf76
#
_entry.id   d3b3a63802dad52d6339475a0b65cf76
#
_cell.length_a   1.000
_cell.length_b   1.000
_cell.length_c   1.000
_cell.angle_alpha   90.00
_cell.angle_beta   90.00
_cell.angle_gamma   90.00
#
_symmetry.space_group_name_H-M   'P 1'
#
loop_
_entity.id
_entity.type
_entity.pdbx_description
1 polymer ?
#
loop_
_entity_poly.entity_id
_entity_poly.type
_entity_poly.pdbx_seq_one_letter_code
_entity_poly.pdbx_strand_id
1 'polypeptide(L)'
;GHGSMLGIPENENVGKVLNWAHQNDLFTVSICHGPGSFLTTTLNNGEFIYKGYNMAVFPDSVDKMTPKIGYLPGEMPWGLSEKMKSLGVNLANTKSDKTVCLDRKLITGASPLASNELGKLAAQTLLGALK
;
A
#
# COMPACT_ATOMS: atom_id res chain seq x y z
N GLY A 1 -8.20 4.79 -1.70
CA GLY A 1 -8.77 5.86 -0.84
C GLY A 1 -8.64 5.56 0.64
N HIS A 2 -8.96 6.53 1.49
CA HIS A 2 -8.86 6.42 2.96
C HIS A 2 -9.66 5.24 3.53
N GLY A 3 -10.74 4.84 2.87
CA GLY A 3 -11.56 3.70 3.29
C GLY A 3 -10.80 2.38 3.40
N SER A 4 -9.70 2.22 2.68
CA SER A 4 -8.89 1.00 2.78
C SER A 4 -8.17 0.84 4.12
N MET A 5 -8.18 1.87 4.96
CA MET A 5 -7.64 1.82 6.33
C MET A 5 -8.69 1.45 7.37
N LEU A 6 -9.95 1.35 6.99
CA LEU A 6 -11.09 1.11 7.89
C LEU A 6 -11.83 -0.15 7.45
N GLY A 7 -11.83 -1.18 8.29
CA GLY A 7 -12.52 -2.44 8.02
C GLY A 7 -11.72 -3.42 7.17
N ILE A 8 -11.06 -2.97 6.10
CA ILE A 8 -10.24 -3.86 5.26
C ILE A 8 -9.07 -4.47 6.04
N PRO A 9 -8.32 -3.71 6.87
CA PRO A 9 -7.18 -4.29 7.60
C PRO A 9 -7.55 -5.43 8.56
N GLU A 10 -8.79 -5.53 8.94
CA GLU A 10 -9.30 -6.59 9.83
C GLU A 10 -9.98 -7.74 9.09
N ASN A 11 -10.00 -7.70 7.74
CA ASN A 11 -10.70 -8.71 6.94
C ASN A 11 -9.80 -9.89 6.60
N GLU A 12 -10.10 -11.05 7.19
CA GLU A 12 -9.32 -12.28 6.99
C GLU A 12 -9.33 -12.77 5.54
N ASN A 13 -10.40 -12.55 4.79
CA ASN A 13 -10.50 -13.01 3.40
C ASN A 13 -9.57 -12.23 2.49
N VAL A 14 -9.41 -10.93 2.73
CA VAL A 14 -8.42 -10.12 2.01
C VAL A 14 -7.02 -10.66 2.28
N GLY A 15 -6.72 -10.99 3.54
CA GLY A 15 -5.45 -11.60 3.92
C GLY A 15 -5.18 -12.92 3.20
N LYS A 16 -6.20 -13.76 3.09
CA LYS A 16 -6.09 -15.05 2.36
C LYS A 16 -5.74 -14.83 0.89
N VAL A 17 -6.38 -13.86 0.23
CA VAL A 17 -6.10 -13.53 -1.18
C VAL A 17 -4.67 -13.01 -1.34
N LEU A 18 -4.23 -12.10 -0.47
CA LEU A 18 -2.88 -11.54 -0.54
C LEU A 18 -1.81 -12.60 -0.26
N ASN A 19 -2.01 -13.42 0.75
CA ASN A 19 -1.09 -14.54 1.05
C ASN A 19 -1.03 -15.54 -0.11
N TRP A 20 -2.17 -15.87 -0.69
CA TRP A 20 -2.24 -16.75 -1.86
C TRP A 20 -1.49 -16.16 -3.06
N ALA A 21 -1.68 -14.89 -3.36
CA ALA A 21 -0.98 -14.22 -4.44
C ALA A 21 0.54 -14.23 -4.22
N HIS A 22 0.96 -13.95 -3.00
CA HIS A 22 2.37 -13.97 -2.63
C HIS A 22 2.99 -15.36 -2.77
N GLN A 23 2.30 -16.40 -2.28
CA GLN A 23 2.76 -17.79 -2.36
C GLN A 23 2.85 -18.31 -3.80
N ASN A 24 2.02 -17.77 -4.69
CA ASN A 24 2.00 -18.14 -6.10
C ASN A 24 2.82 -17.19 -7.00
N ASP A 25 3.62 -16.33 -6.39
CA ASP A 25 4.50 -15.38 -7.10
C ASP A 25 3.75 -14.48 -8.08
N LEU A 26 2.54 -14.04 -7.69
CA LEU A 26 1.71 -13.16 -8.48
C LEU A 26 1.99 -11.69 -8.13
N PHE A 27 1.79 -10.81 -9.09
CA PHE A 27 1.93 -9.38 -8.88
C PHE A 27 0.79 -8.82 -8.03
N THR A 28 1.15 -7.88 -7.15
CA THR A 28 0.21 -7.06 -6.39
C THR A 28 0.47 -5.60 -6.72
N VAL A 29 -0.57 -4.87 -7.07
CA VAL A 29 -0.50 -3.43 -7.38
C VAL A 29 -1.35 -2.67 -6.38
N SER A 30 -0.79 -1.63 -5.77
CA SER A 30 -1.48 -0.84 -4.75
C SER A 30 -1.12 0.64 -4.88
N ILE A 31 -2.06 1.52 -4.53
CA ILE A 31 -1.86 2.96 -4.61
C ILE A 31 -2.38 3.64 -3.35
N CYS A 32 -1.72 4.74 -2.96
CA CYS A 32 -2.20 5.67 -1.95
C CYS A 32 -2.32 5.00 -0.57
N HIS A 33 -3.54 4.84 -0.04
CA HIS A 33 -3.82 4.15 1.22
C HIS A 33 -4.01 2.63 1.05
N GLY A 34 -3.98 2.14 -0.19
CA GLY A 34 -4.16 0.71 -0.49
C GLY A 34 -3.29 -0.24 0.33
N PRO A 35 -2.01 0.10 0.62
CA PRO A 35 -1.16 -0.75 1.46
C PRO A 35 -1.68 -1.01 2.88
N GLY A 36 -2.66 -0.24 3.37
CA GLY A 36 -3.37 -0.56 4.60
C GLY A 36 -3.98 -1.96 4.58
N SER A 37 -4.38 -2.45 3.41
CA SER A 37 -4.89 -3.81 3.23
C SER A 37 -3.83 -4.90 3.49
N PHE A 38 -2.55 -4.57 3.40
CA PHE A 38 -1.47 -5.53 3.60
C PHE A 38 -1.35 -6.01 5.05
N LEU A 39 -1.91 -5.27 6.00
CA LEU A 39 -1.98 -5.70 7.40
C LEU A 39 -2.75 -7.01 7.56
N THR A 40 -3.69 -7.30 6.65
CA THR A 40 -4.47 -8.53 6.66
C THR A 40 -3.61 -9.78 6.52
N THR A 41 -2.40 -9.67 5.98
CA THR A 41 -1.50 -10.82 5.79
C THR A 41 -1.02 -11.39 7.13
N THR A 42 -1.11 -10.62 8.22
CA THR A 42 -0.77 -11.08 9.57
C THR A 42 -1.89 -11.88 10.24
N LEU A 43 -3.12 -11.82 9.73
CA LEU A 43 -4.30 -12.36 10.42
C LEU A 43 -4.36 -13.89 10.42
N ASN A 44 -3.74 -14.54 9.43
CA ASN A 44 -3.84 -15.99 9.29
C ASN A 44 -2.69 -16.75 9.99
N ASN A 45 -1.45 -16.19 9.95
CA ASN A 45 -0.26 -16.86 10.50
C ASN A 45 0.65 -15.94 11.31
N GLY A 46 0.24 -14.68 11.52
CA GLY A 46 0.99 -13.71 12.30
C GLY A 46 2.17 -13.05 11.60
N GLU A 47 2.51 -13.47 10.37
CA GLU A 47 3.63 -12.92 9.63
C GLU A 47 3.19 -11.84 8.64
N PHE A 48 3.94 -10.72 8.62
CA PHE A 48 3.77 -9.68 7.61
C PHE A 48 4.63 -10.01 6.39
N ILE A 49 3.99 -10.38 5.29
CA ILE A 49 4.69 -10.89 4.09
C ILE A 49 5.54 -9.85 3.37
N TYR A 50 5.30 -8.56 3.61
CA TYR A 50 6.06 -7.47 2.97
C TYR A 50 7.16 -6.87 3.85
N LYS A 51 7.55 -7.53 4.94
CA LYS A 51 8.69 -7.11 5.75
C LYS A 51 9.94 -7.03 4.89
N GLY A 52 10.65 -5.89 4.96
CA GLY A 52 11.86 -5.67 4.18
C GLY A 52 11.62 -5.17 2.75
N TYR A 53 10.37 -5.07 2.32
CA TYR A 53 10.04 -4.51 1.00
C TYR A 53 10.17 -3.00 0.99
N ASN A 54 10.50 -2.47 -0.20
CA ASN A 54 10.35 -1.06 -0.50
C ASN A 54 8.96 -0.81 -1.05
N MET A 55 8.29 0.24 -0.60
CA MET A 55 6.99 0.63 -1.15
C MET A 55 6.74 2.13 -1.03
N ALA A 56 5.91 2.63 -1.94
CA ALA A 56 5.35 3.97 -1.88
C ALA A 56 3.97 3.89 -1.23
N VAL A 57 3.71 4.78 -0.27
CA VAL A 57 2.43 4.83 0.44
C VAL A 57 2.01 6.28 0.65
N PHE A 58 0.71 6.52 0.89
CA PHE A 58 0.24 7.85 1.22
C PHE A 58 0.80 8.30 2.58
N PRO A 59 1.41 9.50 2.68
CA PRO A 59 2.13 9.91 3.87
C PRO A 59 1.20 10.40 4.98
N ASP A 60 1.53 10.05 6.22
CA ASP A 60 0.75 10.43 7.41
C ASP A 60 0.70 11.95 7.62
N SER A 61 1.77 12.65 7.22
CA SER A 61 1.83 14.11 7.35
C SER A 61 0.71 14.82 6.61
N VAL A 62 0.30 14.27 5.45
CA VAL A 62 -0.81 14.82 4.67
C VAL A 62 -2.14 14.42 5.30
N ASP A 63 -2.30 13.19 5.77
CA ASP A 63 -3.50 12.74 6.46
C ASP A 63 -3.81 13.58 7.71
N LYS A 64 -2.79 13.99 8.45
CA LYS A 64 -2.94 14.87 9.61
C LYS A 64 -3.44 16.27 9.25
N MET A 65 -3.24 16.69 8.01
CA MET A 65 -3.72 18.00 7.51
C MET A 65 -5.14 17.96 6.97
N THR A 66 -5.61 16.81 6.50
CA THR A 66 -6.89 16.70 5.79
C THR A 66 -8.12 17.09 6.62
N PRO A 67 -8.21 16.79 7.94
CA PRO A 67 -9.32 17.31 8.74
C PRO A 67 -9.29 18.83 8.89
N LYS A 68 -8.10 19.43 8.96
CA LYS A 68 -7.91 20.88 9.14
C LYS A 68 -8.38 21.68 7.95
N ILE A 69 -8.32 21.10 6.73
CA ILE A 69 -8.78 21.74 5.50
C ILE A 69 -10.19 21.29 5.08
N GLY A 70 -10.87 20.51 5.94
CA GLY A 70 -12.25 20.07 5.70
C GLY A 70 -12.39 18.91 4.71
N TYR A 71 -11.30 18.28 4.32
CA TYR A 71 -11.35 17.13 3.40
C TYR A 71 -11.85 15.86 4.09
N LEU A 72 -11.43 15.62 5.32
CA LEU A 72 -11.95 14.53 6.14
C LEU A 72 -12.75 15.09 7.33
N PRO A 73 -13.78 14.38 7.80
CA PRO A 73 -14.59 14.80 8.93
C PRO A 73 -13.86 14.71 10.28
N GLY A 74 -12.74 14.00 10.34
CA GLY A 74 -11.96 13.80 11.56
C GLY A 74 -10.60 13.19 11.25
N GLU A 75 -9.84 12.92 12.31
CA GLU A 75 -8.52 12.32 12.20
C GLU A 75 -8.60 10.84 11.79
N MET A 76 -7.58 10.37 11.06
CA MET A 76 -7.43 8.95 10.78
C MET A 76 -7.13 8.19 12.08
N PRO A 77 -7.71 6.99 12.29
CA PRO A 77 -7.52 6.26 13.56
C PRO A 77 -6.10 5.75 13.77
N TRP A 78 -5.31 5.67 12.71
CA TRP A 78 -3.91 5.24 12.76
C TRP A 78 -3.15 5.80 11.56
N GLY A 79 -1.80 5.81 11.64
CA GLY A 79 -0.93 6.31 10.58
C GLY A 79 -0.41 5.17 9.71
N LEU A 80 -0.65 5.27 8.39
CA LEU A 80 -0.24 4.25 7.42
C LEU A 80 1.29 4.15 7.32
N SER A 81 1.96 5.28 7.12
CA SER A 81 3.42 5.32 6.97
C SER A 81 4.12 4.80 8.22
N GLU A 82 3.69 5.26 9.39
CA GLU A 82 4.23 4.81 10.67
C GLU A 82 4.04 3.32 10.87
N LYS A 83 2.86 2.81 10.59
CA LYS A 83 2.55 1.39 10.71
C LYS A 83 3.40 0.53 9.78
N MET A 84 3.52 0.92 8.52
CA MET A 84 4.36 0.21 7.55
C MET A 84 5.82 0.18 7.99
N LYS A 85 6.37 1.31 8.44
CA LYS A 85 7.73 1.37 8.98
C LYS A 85 7.91 0.44 10.18
N SER A 86 6.95 0.41 11.08
CA SER A 86 7.01 -0.46 12.28
C SER A 86 7.03 -1.95 11.91
N LEU A 87 6.48 -2.31 10.75
CA LEU A 87 6.47 -3.68 10.23
C LEU A 87 7.68 -4.01 9.36
N GLY A 88 8.62 -3.09 9.24
CA GLY A 88 9.87 -3.33 8.52
C GLY A 88 9.86 -2.91 7.06
N VAL A 89 8.87 -2.13 6.64
CA VAL A 89 8.82 -1.59 5.26
C VAL A 89 9.77 -0.40 5.12
N ASN A 90 10.45 -0.33 3.99
CA ASN A 90 11.26 0.81 3.58
C ASN A 90 10.41 1.74 2.71
N LEU A 91 10.09 2.93 3.21
CA LEU A 91 9.24 3.88 2.49
C LEU A 91 10.03 4.59 1.39
N ALA A 92 9.51 4.52 0.16
CA ALA A 92 10.14 5.14 -1.01
C ALA A 92 9.85 6.64 -1.13
N ASN A 93 8.83 7.14 -0.40
CA ASN A 93 8.41 8.53 -0.46
C ASN A 93 8.12 9.11 0.92
N THR A 94 8.20 10.44 1.03
CA THR A 94 7.80 11.21 2.21
C THR A 94 6.67 12.20 1.91
N LYS A 95 6.32 12.36 0.64
CA LYS A 95 5.29 13.29 0.15
C LYS A 95 4.20 12.55 -0.60
N SER A 96 3.02 13.16 -0.70
CA SER A 96 1.93 12.69 -1.57
C SER A 96 2.20 13.13 -3.01
N ASP A 97 3.15 12.49 -3.65
CA ASP A 97 3.66 12.84 -4.97
C ASP A 97 3.44 11.72 -6.01
N LYS A 98 4.17 11.77 -7.11
CA LYS A 98 4.11 10.80 -8.22
C LYS A 98 4.99 9.58 -8.02
N THR A 99 5.61 9.41 -6.85
CA THR A 99 6.53 8.30 -6.59
C THR A 99 5.85 6.96 -6.83
N VAL A 100 6.50 6.11 -7.60
CA VAL A 100 6.13 4.70 -7.79
C VAL A 100 7.30 3.82 -7.40
N CYS A 101 7.01 2.59 -7.00
CA CYS A 101 8.03 1.66 -6.53
C CYS A 101 7.70 0.26 -7.03
N LEU A 102 8.68 -0.41 -7.62
CA LEU A 102 8.63 -1.82 -7.96
C LEU A 102 9.65 -2.55 -7.10
N ASP A 103 9.17 -3.47 -6.29
CA ASP A 103 10.03 -4.35 -5.50
C ASP A 103 9.49 -5.78 -5.60
N ARG A 104 10.27 -6.65 -6.26
CA ARG A 104 9.84 -8.04 -6.51
C ARG A 104 8.50 -8.06 -7.25
N LYS A 105 7.46 -8.67 -6.68
CA LYS A 105 6.12 -8.73 -7.27
C LYS A 105 5.16 -7.67 -6.72
N LEU A 106 5.69 -6.66 -6.01
CA LEU A 106 4.89 -5.56 -5.45
C LEU A 106 5.15 -4.27 -6.21
N ILE A 107 4.07 -3.64 -6.70
CA ILE A 107 4.13 -2.37 -7.41
C ILE A 107 3.23 -1.38 -6.67
N THR A 108 3.81 -0.28 -6.18
CA THR A 108 3.08 0.69 -5.36
C THR A 108 3.22 2.12 -5.86
N GLY A 109 2.21 2.95 -5.61
CA GLY A 109 2.20 4.38 -5.91
C GLY A 109 1.81 5.19 -4.69
N ALA A 110 2.46 6.36 -4.51
CA ALA A 110 2.37 7.16 -3.30
C ALA A 110 1.01 7.85 -3.08
N SER A 111 0.34 8.25 -4.15
CA SER A 111 -0.85 9.10 -4.06
C SER A 111 -1.65 9.05 -5.37
N PRO A 112 -2.84 9.68 -5.43
CA PRO A 112 -3.58 9.80 -6.69
C PRO A 112 -2.75 10.44 -7.82
N LEU A 113 -1.79 11.29 -7.48
CA LEU A 113 -0.89 11.90 -8.47
C LEU A 113 0.01 10.88 -9.17
N ALA A 114 0.25 9.72 -8.55
CA ALA A 114 1.05 8.64 -9.10
C ALA A 114 0.26 7.69 -10.00
N SER A 115 -1.05 7.86 -10.15
CA SER A 115 -1.94 6.90 -10.84
C SER A 115 -1.46 6.57 -12.26
N ASN A 116 -1.12 7.59 -13.05
CA ASN A 116 -0.69 7.40 -14.43
C ASN A 116 0.66 6.67 -14.50
N GLU A 117 1.63 7.09 -13.69
CA GLU A 117 2.96 6.48 -13.65
C GLU A 117 2.89 5.03 -13.12
N LEU A 118 2.05 4.79 -12.12
CA LEU A 118 1.81 3.45 -11.60
C LEU A 118 1.20 2.52 -12.65
N GLY A 119 0.20 3.00 -13.38
CA GLY A 119 -0.43 2.25 -14.45
C GLY A 119 0.55 1.87 -15.55
N LYS A 120 1.40 2.81 -15.96
CA LYS A 120 2.46 2.55 -16.95
C LYS A 120 3.46 1.52 -16.45
N LEU A 121 3.96 1.70 -15.23
CA LEU A 121 4.92 0.78 -14.63
C LEU A 121 4.34 -0.63 -14.49
N ALA A 122 3.12 -0.75 -14.00
CA ALA A 122 2.44 -2.02 -13.86
C ALA A 122 2.23 -2.71 -15.21
N ALA A 123 1.76 -1.98 -16.22
CA ALA A 123 1.56 -2.52 -17.57
C ALA A 123 2.86 -3.02 -18.18
N GLN A 124 3.93 -2.24 -18.12
CA GLN A 124 5.25 -2.62 -18.63
C GLN A 124 5.79 -3.86 -17.92
N THR A 125 5.66 -3.90 -16.60
CA THR A 125 6.16 -5.01 -15.78
C THR A 125 5.39 -6.30 -16.07
N LEU A 126 4.06 -6.23 -16.11
CA LEU A 126 3.22 -7.40 -16.39
C LEU A 126 3.42 -7.92 -17.80
N LEU A 127 3.46 -7.04 -18.80
CA LEU A 127 3.71 -7.45 -20.19
C LEU A 127 5.10 -8.06 -20.36
N GLY A 128 6.09 -7.52 -19.68
CA GLY A 128 7.45 -8.09 -19.67
C GLY A 128 7.50 -9.49 -19.06
N ALA A 129 6.70 -9.75 -18.02
CA ALA A 129 6.65 -11.04 -17.35
C ALA A 129 5.92 -12.12 -18.18
N LEU A 130 5.08 -11.73 -19.14
CA LEU A 130 4.34 -12.65 -20.01
C LEU A 130 5.15 -13.12 -21.23
N LYS A 131 6.33 -12.56 -21.45
CA LYS A 131 7.19 -12.92 -22.60
C LYS A 131 8.08 -14.12 -22.34
#